data_0c6a14fc6edbe1847faa6dc4b198b233
#
_entry.id   0c6a14fc6edbe1847faa6dc4b198b233
#
_cell.length_a   1.000
_cell.length_b   1.000
_cell.length_c   1.000
_cell.angle_alpha   90.00
_cell.angle_beta   90.00
_cell.angle_gamma   90.00
#
_symmetry.space_group_name_H-M   'P 1'
#
loop_
_entity.id
_entity.type
_entity.pdbx_description
1 polymer ?
#
loop_
_entity_poly.entity_id
_entity_poly.type
_entity_poly.pdbx_seq_one_letter_code
_entity_poly.pdbx_strand_id
1 'polypeptide(L)'
;MLAREFLDELINTVYWRKSLIILNVMSQNLNTSPLAAPKRLVIASRESRLAMWQAEHVRDCLKSLYPQCDVQILGMTTRGDQILDKALSKVGGKGLFVKELETALEDGRADLAVHSLKDVPMVMPEGFDLSCVMAREDARDAFVSNDYASLEDLPKGAIVGTSSLRRESVLRAKFPHLVIEPLRGNLDTRMGKLDRGEYQAIILAAAGLKRLGLEARIK
;
A
#
# COMPACT_ATOMS: atom_id res chain seq x y z
N MET A 1 -7.49 -29.81 -2.26
CA MET A 1 -7.88 -29.01 -3.45
C MET A 1 -8.23 -27.58 -3.05
N LEU A 2 -9.11 -27.34 -2.10
CA LEU A 2 -9.51 -26.00 -1.63
C LEU A 2 -8.36 -25.09 -1.07
N ALA A 3 -7.35 -25.67 -0.42
CA ALA A 3 -6.23 -24.89 0.15
C ALA A 3 -5.25 -24.35 -0.93
N ARG A 4 -5.23 -24.92 -2.11
CA ARG A 4 -4.32 -24.52 -3.21
C ARG A 4 -4.93 -23.38 -4.05
N GLU A 5 -6.24 -23.39 -4.26
CA GLU A 5 -6.96 -22.28 -4.93
C GLU A 5 -6.98 -21.00 -4.05
N PHE A 6 -7.02 -21.18 -2.72
CA PHE A 6 -6.99 -20.05 -1.78
C PHE A 6 -5.61 -19.38 -1.69
N LEU A 7 -4.52 -20.08 -1.99
CA LEU A 7 -3.16 -19.56 -2.01
C LEU A 7 -2.88 -18.65 -3.21
N ASP A 8 -3.55 -18.88 -4.33
CA ASP A 8 -3.41 -18.06 -5.53
C ASP A 8 -4.12 -16.68 -5.40
N GLU A 9 -5.03 -16.52 -4.43
CA GLU A 9 -5.70 -15.25 -4.12
C GLU A 9 -4.94 -14.35 -3.14
N LEU A 10 -3.89 -14.85 -2.50
CA LEU A 10 -3.21 -14.20 -1.37
C LEU A 10 -1.94 -13.43 -1.76
N ILE A 11 -1.99 -12.43 -2.65
CA ILE A 11 -0.79 -11.65 -2.99
C ILE A 11 -0.94 -10.14 -2.69
N ASN A 12 -0.81 -9.71 -1.44
CA ASN A 12 -0.45 -8.37 -0.96
C ASN A 12 0.67 -8.50 0.09
N THR A 13 1.43 -7.46 0.33
CA THR A 13 2.72 -7.54 0.99
C THR A 13 2.62 -7.64 2.50
N VAL A 14 3.09 -8.70 3.10
CA VAL A 14 3.19 -8.90 4.55
C VAL A 14 4.65 -9.07 4.96
N TYR A 15 5.08 -8.29 5.94
CA TYR A 15 6.42 -8.23 6.53
C TYR A 15 6.47 -9.02 7.84
N TRP A 16 7.50 -9.87 8.05
CA TRP A 16 7.65 -10.68 9.26
C TRP A 16 9.03 -10.53 9.89
N ARG A 17 9.11 -10.65 11.21
CA ARG A 17 10.35 -10.90 11.92
C ARG A 17 10.73 -12.39 11.74
N LYS A 18 12.02 -12.70 11.48
CA LYS A 18 12.51 -14.08 11.40
C LYS A 18 12.09 -14.89 12.61
N SER A 19 11.11 -15.70 12.45
CA SER A 19 10.85 -17.01 13.09
C SER A 19 9.35 -17.32 13.17
N LEU A 20 8.97 -18.46 12.70
CA LEU A 20 7.92 -19.34 13.21
C LEU A 20 6.61 -19.54 12.43
N ILE A 21 6.22 -18.82 11.39
CA ILE A 21 4.86 -19.08 10.85
C ILE A 21 4.79 -19.54 9.39
N ILE A 22 5.87 -19.48 8.61
CA ILE A 22 5.84 -19.78 7.15
C ILE A 22 5.84 -21.28 6.82
N LEU A 23 6.09 -22.19 7.76
CA LEU A 23 6.44 -23.57 7.46
C LEU A 23 5.28 -24.52 7.18
N ASN A 24 4.03 -24.12 7.33
CA ASN A 24 2.92 -25.06 7.17
C ASN A 24 2.28 -25.07 5.77
N VAL A 25 2.65 -24.16 4.88
CA VAL A 25 2.07 -24.12 3.52
C VAL A 25 2.99 -24.75 2.45
N MET A 26 4.29 -24.88 2.72
CA MET A 26 5.25 -25.46 1.76
C MET A 26 5.79 -26.85 2.11
N SER A 27 5.44 -27.45 3.23
CA SER A 27 6.01 -28.73 3.62
C SER A 27 5.06 -29.91 3.42
N GLN A 28 4.81 -30.27 2.16
CA GLN A 28 4.37 -31.67 1.89
C GLN A 28 5.53 -32.68 1.96
N ASN A 29 6.76 -32.27 2.33
CA ASN A 29 7.92 -33.19 2.35
C ASN A 29 8.90 -33.00 3.53
N LEU A 30 8.52 -32.37 4.62
CA LEU A 30 9.35 -32.39 5.83
C LEU A 30 8.53 -32.93 7.01
N ASN A 31 9.03 -33.99 7.66
CA ASN A 31 8.52 -34.60 8.89
C ASN A 31 8.63 -33.63 10.09
N THR A 32 7.98 -32.47 10.02
CA THR A 32 7.84 -31.56 11.16
C THR A 32 6.40 -31.61 11.63
N SER A 33 6.19 -31.82 12.91
CA SER A 33 4.87 -31.72 13.55
C SER A 33 4.21 -30.40 13.13
N PRO A 34 2.91 -30.37 12.80
CA PRO A 34 2.22 -29.15 12.43
C PRO A 34 2.38 -28.15 13.57
N LEU A 35 2.93 -26.95 13.26
CA LEU A 35 3.00 -25.87 14.23
C LEU A 35 1.59 -25.54 14.70
N ALA A 36 1.40 -25.41 16.02
CA ALA A 36 0.11 -25.04 16.56
C ALA A 36 -0.34 -23.69 15.98
N ALA A 37 -1.62 -23.61 15.61
CA ALA A 37 -2.20 -22.37 15.12
C ALA A 37 -1.98 -21.22 16.14
N PRO A 38 -1.63 -20.01 15.70
CA PRO A 38 -1.41 -18.89 16.59
C PRO A 38 -2.71 -18.56 17.34
N LYS A 39 -2.60 -18.27 18.64
CA LYS A 39 -3.75 -17.84 19.44
C LYS A 39 -4.03 -16.35 19.30
N ARG A 40 -3.00 -15.55 19.02
CA ARG A 40 -3.07 -14.11 18.84
C ARG A 40 -2.05 -13.68 17.81
N LEU A 41 -2.42 -12.69 16.97
CA LEU A 41 -1.55 -11.99 16.03
C LEU A 41 -1.86 -10.48 16.06
N VAL A 42 -0.82 -9.67 15.98
CA VAL A 42 -0.94 -8.22 15.90
C VAL A 42 -0.34 -7.74 14.58
N ILE A 43 -1.15 -7.06 13.79
CA ILE A 43 -0.78 -6.46 12.51
C ILE A 43 -0.39 -5.00 12.73
N ALA A 44 0.85 -4.60 12.45
CA ALA A 44 1.23 -3.19 12.37
C ALA A 44 0.79 -2.61 11.01
N SER A 45 0.15 -1.46 11.03
CA SER A 45 -0.30 -0.74 9.84
C SER A 45 -0.22 0.76 10.03
N ARG A 46 -0.07 1.52 8.93
CA ARG A 46 -0.31 2.96 8.96
C ARG A 46 -1.81 3.23 9.15
N GLU A 47 -2.12 4.39 9.74
CA GLU A 47 -3.51 4.78 10.02
C GLU A 47 -4.25 5.40 8.82
N SER A 48 -3.59 5.58 7.67
CA SER A 48 -4.30 6.07 6.49
C SER A 48 -5.40 5.09 6.07
N ARG A 49 -6.54 5.60 5.62
CA ARG A 49 -7.71 4.80 5.24
C ARG A 49 -7.37 3.65 4.30
N LEU A 50 -6.50 3.88 3.30
CA LEU A 50 -6.05 2.83 2.39
C LEU A 50 -5.17 1.77 3.09
N ALA A 51 -4.29 2.17 4.00
CA ALA A 51 -3.46 1.22 4.74
C ALA A 51 -4.31 0.39 5.71
N MET A 52 -5.27 1.02 6.39
CA MET A 52 -6.22 0.32 7.26
C MET A 52 -7.05 -0.70 6.47
N TRP A 53 -7.57 -0.33 5.29
CA TRP A 53 -8.26 -1.27 4.41
C TRP A 53 -7.39 -2.49 4.08
N GLN A 54 -6.10 -2.28 3.78
CA GLN A 54 -5.17 -3.38 3.50
C GLN A 54 -4.93 -4.27 4.73
N ALA A 55 -4.77 -3.67 5.91
CA ALA A 55 -4.58 -4.41 7.15
C ALA A 55 -5.85 -5.20 7.54
N GLU A 56 -7.02 -4.63 7.37
CA GLU A 56 -8.31 -5.29 7.58
C GLU A 56 -8.51 -6.47 6.65
N HIS A 57 -8.19 -6.31 5.37
CA HIS A 57 -8.23 -7.40 4.39
C HIS A 57 -7.33 -8.58 4.81
N VAL A 58 -6.08 -8.29 5.23
CA VAL A 58 -5.15 -9.33 5.73
C VAL A 58 -5.69 -9.96 7.03
N ARG A 59 -6.21 -9.17 7.96
CA ARG A 59 -6.87 -9.67 9.18
C ARG A 59 -7.98 -10.66 8.86
N ASP A 60 -8.83 -10.33 7.91
CA ASP A 60 -10.00 -11.14 7.56
C ASP A 60 -9.57 -12.45 6.87
N CYS A 61 -8.53 -12.40 6.03
CA CYS A 61 -7.88 -13.61 5.49
C CYS A 61 -7.30 -14.50 6.61
N LEU A 62 -6.56 -13.91 7.56
CA LEU A 62 -5.99 -14.65 8.69
C LEU A 62 -7.07 -15.27 9.59
N LYS A 63 -8.17 -14.56 9.84
CA LYS A 63 -9.31 -15.10 10.59
C LYS A 63 -10.01 -16.24 9.85
N SER A 64 -10.06 -16.19 8.52
CA SER A 64 -10.60 -17.31 7.73
C SER A 64 -9.71 -18.56 7.80
N LEU A 65 -8.39 -18.37 7.84
CA LEU A 65 -7.42 -19.47 7.97
C LEU A 65 -7.34 -20.01 9.41
N TYR A 66 -7.44 -19.13 10.39
CA TYR A 66 -7.29 -19.42 11.82
C TYR A 66 -8.48 -18.85 12.61
N PRO A 67 -9.68 -19.48 12.55
CA PRO A 67 -10.91 -18.93 13.15
C PRO A 67 -10.83 -18.68 14.67
N GLN A 68 -9.93 -19.36 15.37
CA GLN A 68 -9.71 -19.21 16.82
C GLN A 68 -8.60 -18.21 17.16
N CYS A 69 -7.94 -17.61 16.15
CA CYS A 69 -6.89 -16.63 16.38
C CYS A 69 -7.48 -15.24 16.62
N ASP A 70 -7.08 -14.60 17.72
CA ASP A 70 -7.35 -13.18 17.93
C ASP A 70 -6.39 -12.35 17.08
N VAL A 71 -6.89 -11.75 15.97
CA VAL A 71 -6.11 -10.92 15.07
C VAL A 71 -6.45 -9.45 15.31
N GLN A 72 -5.48 -8.70 15.83
CA GLN A 72 -5.58 -7.28 16.16
C GLN A 72 -4.82 -6.43 15.16
N ILE A 73 -5.19 -5.15 15.01
CA ILE A 73 -4.47 -4.17 14.19
C ILE A 73 -3.92 -3.06 15.09
N LEU A 74 -2.61 -2.82 15.01
CA LEU A 74 -1.92 -1.72 15.64
C LEU A 74 -1.72 -0.61 14.60
N GLY A 75 -2.58 0.42 14.66
CA GLY A 75 -2.46 1.62 13.82
C GLY A 75 -1.31 2.50 14.28
N MET A 76 -0.57 3.06 13.32
CA MET A 76 0.61 3.90 13.57
C MET A 76 0.69 5.04 12.58
N THR A 77 1.01 6.23 13.07
CA THR A 77 1.36 7.38 12.22
C THR A 77 2.85 7.36 11.92
N THR A 78 3.24 7.35 10.63
CA THR A 78 4.65 7.36 10.25
C THR A 78 5.17 8.77 9.97
N ARG A 79 6.51 8.95 10.01
CA ARG A 79 7.16 10.20 9.65
C ARG A 79 6.81 10.63 8.21
N GLY A 80 6.67 9.66 7.30
CA GLY A 80 6.23 9.93 5.93
C GLY A 80 4.82 10.49 5.81
N ASP A 81 3.92 10.14 6.76
CA ASP A 81 2.56 10.67 6.82
C ASP A 81 2.52 12.12 7.33
N GLN A 82 3.48 12.51 8.17
CA GLN A 82 3.57 13.85 8.75
C GLN A 82 4.18 14.88 7.77
N ILE A 83 5.02 14.45 6.81
CA ILE A 83 5.70 15.34 5.86
C ILE A 83 4.79 15.56 4.65
N LEU A 84 4.07 16.68 4.62
CA LEU A 84 3.11 17.03 3.57
C LEU A 84 3.61 18.13 2.61
N ASP A 85 4.60 18.90 3.02
CA ASP A 85 5.06 20.14 2.37
C ASP A 85 6.26 19.97 1.44
N LYS A 86 6.98 18.83 1.51
CA LYS A 86 8.21 18.58 0.73
C LYS A 86 8.11 17.33 -0.12
N ALA A 87 8.73 17.35 -1.29
CA ALA A 87 8.89 16.13 -2.09
C ALA A 87 9.76 15.13 -1.33
N LEU A 88 9.32 13.87 -1.20
CA LEU A 88 10.05 12.81 -0.47
C LEU A 88 11.46 12.58 -1.02
N SER A 89 11.67 12.79 -2.34
CA SER A 89 12.98 12.74 -2.97
C SER A 89 13.97 13.78 -2.42
N LYS A 90 13.47 14.88 -1.84
CA LYS A 90 14.28 15.94 -1.24
C LYS A 90 14.50 15.77 0.27
N VAL A 91 13.68 14.95 0.92
CA VAL A 91 13.76 14.75 2.39
C VAL A 91 14.84 13.71 2.75
N GLY A 92 15.30 12.94 1.76
CA GLY A 92 16.38 11.94 1.93
C GLY A 92 16.05 10.97 3.06
N GLY A 93 15.58 9.79 2.74
CA GLY A 93 15.35 8.78 3.76
C GLY A 93 14.66 7.55 3.18
N LYS A 94 15.38 6.45 3.12
CA LYS A 94 14.78 5.14 2.94
C LYS A 94 13.93 4.85 4.18
N GLY A 95 12.75 4.29 4.00
CA GLY A 95 11.96 3.80 5.13
C GLY A 95 11.02 4.81 5.80
N LEU A 96 10.74 5.98 5.21
CA LEU A 96 9.84 7.00 5.80
C LEU A 96 8.43 6.49 6.14
N PHE A 97 7.99 5.39 5.56
CA PHE A 97 6.68 4.78 5.79
C PHE A 97 6.75 3.43 6.50
N VAL A 98 7.94 2.90 6.77
CA VAL A 98 8.12 1.56 7.33
C VAL A 98 8.82 1.54 8.68
N LYS A 99 9.62 2.57 9.01
CA LYS A 99 10.50 2.57 10.19
C LYS A 99 9.76 2.38 11.51
N GLU A 100 8.63 3.04 11.69
CA GLU A 100 7.82 2.93 12.90
C GLU A 100 7.21 1.52 13.03
N LEU A 101 6.83 0.91 11.90
CA LEU A 101 6.30 -0.45 11.86
C LEU A 101 7.41 -1.48 12.10
N GLU A 102 8.59 -1.27 11.53
CA GLU A 102 9.78 -2.09 11.81
C GLU A 102 10.10 -2.08 13.31
N THR A 103 10.12 -0.89 13.94
CA THR A 103 10.32 -0.75 15.38
C THR A 103 9.25 -1.50 16.19
N ALA A 104 7.99 -1.46 15.76
CA ALA A 104 6.93 -2.22 16.45
C ALA A 104 7.15 -3.75 16.35
N LEU A 105 7.69 -4.23 15.24
CA LEU A 105 8.08 -5.64 15.07
C LEU A 105 9.31 -5.99 15.93
N GLU A 106 10.33 -5.12 15.97
CA GLU A 106 11.54 -5.29 16.79
C GLU A 106 11.20 -5.36 18.29
N ASP A 107 10.33 -4.47 18.75
CA ASP A 107 9.89 -4.39 20.15
C ASP A 107 8.89 -5.50 20.53
N GLY A 108 8.44 -6.32 19.59
CA GLY A 108 7.43 -7.36 19.81
C GLY A 108 6.02 -6.83 20.09
N ARG A 109 5.74 -5.57 19.73
CA ARG A 109 4.38 -4.98 19.79
C ARG A 109 3.49 -5.43 18.64
N ALA A 110 4.09 -5.87 17.55
CA ALA A 110 3.42 -6.47 16.41
C ALA A 110 4.17 -7.71 15.92
N ASP A 111 3.42 -8.63 15.32
CA ASP A 111 3.95 -9.88 14.77
C ASP A 111 4.25 -9.76 13.27
N LEU A 112 3.48 -8.94 12.57
CA LEU A 112 3.60 -8.69 11.14
C LEU A 112 3.25 -7.24 10.80
N ALA A 113 3.72 -6.74 9.66
CA ALA A 113 3.36 -5.43 9.13
C ALA A 113 2.78 -5.56 7.72
N VAL A 114 1.76 -4.75 7.42
CA VAL A 114 1.10 -4.73 6.11
C VAL A 114 1.40 -3.44 5.37
N HIS A 115 1.90 -3.58 4.14
CA HIS A 115 2.28 -2.46 3.27
C HIS A 115 1.81 -2.65 1.83
N SER A 116 1.71 -1.55 1.10
CA SER A 116 1.75 -1.62 -0.37
C SER A 116 3.17 -1.98 -0.81
N LEU A 117 3.35 -3.00 -1.66
CA LEU A 117 4.67 -3.51 -2.07
C LEU A 117 5.61 -2.43 -2.60
N LYS A 118 5.08 -1.41 -3.30
CA LYS A 118 5.86 -0.27 -3.81
C LYS A 118 6.53 0.59 -2.73
N ASP A 119 6.05 0.49 -1.48
CA ASP A 119 6.55 1.27 -0.34
C ASP A 119 7.58 0.46 0.49
N VAL A 120 7.73 -0.83 0.19
CA VAL A 120 8.70 -1.74 0.81
C VAL A 120 10.09 -1.52 0.19
N PRO A 121 11.16 -1.42 1.00
CA PRO A 121 12.51 -1.26 0.48
C PRO A 121 12.96 -2.49 -0.31
N MET A 122 13.73 -2.27 -1.40
CA MET A 122 14.30 -3.36 -2.22
C MET A 122 15.30 -4.23 -1.44
N VAL A 123 16.00 -3.64 -0.48
CA VAL A 123 16.91 -4.34 0.43
C VAL A 123 16.28 -4.30 1.81
N MET A 124 15.95 -5.49 2.29
CA MET A 124 15.35 -5.66 3.61
C MET A 124 16.38 -5.41 4.70
N PRO A 125 16.03 -4.71 5.79
CA PRO A 125 16.89 -4.65 6.96
C PRO A 125 17.14 -6.05 7.53
N GLU A 126 18.29 -6.23 8.21
CA GLU A 126 18.58 -7.49 8.90
C GLU A 126 17.48 -7.82 9.91
N GLY A 127 17.04 -9.07 9.93
CA GLY A 127 15.98 -9.55 10.82
C GLY A 127 14.56 -9.45 10.25
N PHE A 128 14.40 -8.86 9.06
CA PHE A 128 13.09 -8.76 8.39
C PHE A 128 13.07 -9.51 7.07
N ASP A 129 11.95 -10.13 6.76
CA ASP A 129 11.69 -10.82 5.51
C ASP A 129 10.35 -10.40 4.91
N LEU A 130 10.29 -10.33 3.58
CA LEU A 130 9.04 -10.23 2.84
C LEU A 130 8.44 -11.64 2.72
N SER A 131 7.50 -11.95 3.60
CA SER A 131 7.01 -13.32 3.77
C SER A 131 5.85 -13.67 2.88
N CYS A 132 5.08 -12.69 2.44
CA CYS A 132 3.91 -12.91 1.60
C CYS A 132 3.68 -11.70 0.68
N VAL A 133 3.33 -11.97 -0.56
CA VAL A 133 2.84 -10.97 -1.52
C VAL A 133 1.47 -11.46 -1.99
N MET A 134 0.39 -10.72 -1.70
CA MET A 134 -1.01 -11.11 -1.99
C MET A 134 -1.44 -10.77 -3.42
N ALA A 135 -2.61 -11.23 -3.91
CA ALA A 135 -3.11 -11.03 -5.28
C ALA A 135 -3.03 -9.56 -5.72
N ARG A 136 -2.49 -9.35 -6.91
CA ARG A 136 -2.29 -8.00 -7.43
C ARG A 136 -3.62 -7.40 -7.85
N GLU A 137 -3.92 -6.24 -7.29
CA GLU A 137 -5.03 -5.41 -7.75
C GLU A 137 -4.64 -4.70 -9.08
N ASP A 138 -5.57 -3.98 -9.69
CA ASP A 138 -5.40 -3.25 -10.93
C ASP A 138 -4.11 -2.40 -10.93
N ALA A 139 -3.17 -2.77 -11.79
CA ALA A 139 -1.84 -2.15 -11.85
C ALA A 139 -1.81 -0.82 -12.60
N ARG A 140 -2.94 -0.42 -13.23
CA ARG A 140 -3.02 0.76 -14.08
C ARG A 140 -2.93 2.05 -13.27
N ASP A 141 -2.49 3.09 -13.94
CA ASP A 141 -2.66 4.46 -13.48
C ASP A 141 -4.07 4.94 -13.81
N ALA A 142 -4.68 5.70 -12.91
CA ALA A 142 -6.01 6.27 -13.03
C ALA A 142 -5.91 7.78 -13.22
N PHE A 143 -6.53 8.30 -14.26
CA PHE A 143 -6.81 9.71 -14.44
C PHE A 143 -8.07 10.07 -13.64
N VAL A 144 -7.98 11.10 -12.82
CA VAL A 144 -9.09 11.60 -12.01
C VAL A 144 -9.20 13.12 -12.22
N SER A 145 -10.36 13.56 -12.64
CA SER A 145 -10.72 14.97 -12.79
C SER A 145 -12.19 15.18 -12.47
N ASN A 146 -12.56 16.39 -12.00
CA ASN A 146 -13.95 16.76 -11.82
C ASN A 146 -14.60 17.20 -13.13
N ASP A 147 -13.83 17.90 -13.98
CA ASP A 147 -14.37 18.66 -15.12
C ASP A 147 -14.00 18.06 -16.48
N TYR A 148 -12.95 17.22 -16.54
CA TYR A 148 -12.39 16.70 -17.81
C TYR A 148 -12.48 15.19 -17.89
N ALA A 149 -12.79 14.67 -19.08
CA ALA A 149 -12.94 13.24 -19.32
C ALA A 149 -11.61 12.52 -19.56
N SER A 150 -10.60 13.22 -20.13
CA SER A 150 -9.31 12.64 -20.46
C SER A 150 -8.17 13.66 -20.31
N LEU A 151 -6.90 13.21 -20.48
CA LEU A 151 -5.73 14.10 -20.50
C LEU A 151 -5.72 14.99 -21.74
N GLU A 152 -6.26 14.50 -22.84
CA GLU A 152 -6.38 15.17 -24.12
C GLU A 152 -7.31 16.39 -24.05
N ASP A 153 -8.31 16.36 -23.18
CA ASP A 153 -9.29 17.43 -22.99
C ASP A 153 -8.76 18.60 -22.15
N LEU A 154 -7.62 18.42 -21.49
CA LEU A 154 -7.06 19.43 -20.59
C LEU A 154 -6.52 20.64 -21.39
N PRO A 155 -6.88 21.88 -21.01
CA PRO A 155 -6.38 23.05 -21.70
C PRO A 155 -4.88 23.28 -21.45
N LYS A 156 -4.25 24.07 -22.35
CA LYS A 156 -2.86 24.50 -22.16
C LYS A 156 -2.67 25.19 -20.81
N GLY A 157 -1.64 24.76 -20.08
CA GLY A 157 -1.33 25.27 -18.74
C GLY A 157 -2.12 24.62 -17.60
N ALA A 158 -3.01 23.64 -17.90
CA ALA A 158 -3.72 22.91 -16.86
C ALA A 158 -2.74 22.19 -15.92
N ILE A 159 -3.01 22.25 -14.62
CA ILE A 159 -2.16 21.65 -13.59
C ILE A 159 -2.60 20.20 -13.35
N VAL A 160 -1.66 19.27 -13.52
CA VAL A 160 -1.85 17.84 -13.25
C VAL A 160 -0.98 17.40 -12.09
N GLY A 161 -1.63 16.88 -11.04
CA GLY A 161 -0.98 16.49 -9.80
C GLY A 161 -0.43 15.06 -9.83
N THR A 162 0.89 14.91 -9.61
CA THR A 162 1.52 13.62 -9.31
C THR A 162 2.83 13.82 -8.54
N SER A 163 3.23 12.84 -7.70
CA SER A 163 4.56 12.79 -7.08
C SER A 163 5.37 11.59 -7.56
N SER A 164 4.91 10.91 -8.62
CA SER A 164 5.62 9.79 -9.22
C SER A 164 6.47 10.28 -10.40
N LEU A 165 7.80 10.19 -10.30
CA LEU A 165 8.73 10.54 -11.37
C LEU A 165 8.44 9.79 -12.68
N ARG A 166 8.03 8.52 -12.59
CA ARG A 166 7.61 7.72 -13.75
C ARG A 166 6.41 8.36 -14.47
N ARG A 167 5.38 8.75 -13.71
CA ARG A 167 4.18 9.40 -14.28
C ARG A 167 4.50 10.77 -14.83
N GLU A 168 5.26 11.57 -14.09
CA GLU A 168 5.70 12.90 -14.52
C GLU A 168 6.45 12.83 -15.85
N SER A 169 7.42 11.91 -16.00
CA SER A 169 8.18 11.75 -17.26
C SER A 169 7.27 11.42 -18.44
N VAL A 170 6.30 10.51 -18.26
CA VAL A 170 5.35 10.16 -19.33
C VAL A 170 4.44 11.33 -19.68
N LEU A 171 3.92 12.06 -18.67
CA LEU A 171 3.05 13.21 -18.89
C LEU A 171 3.79 14.33 -19.62
N ARG A 172 5.01 14.67 -19.21
CA ARG A 172 5.81 15.72 -19.88
C ARG A 172 6.15 15.38 -21.32
N ALA A 173 6.40 14.09 -21.61
CA ALA A 173 6.70 13.64 -22.96
C ALA A 173 5.48 13.67 -23.89
N LYS A 174 4.30 13.25 -23.38
CA LYS A 174 3.09 13.13 -24.20
C LYS A 174 2.25 14.40 -24.24
N PHE A 175 2.26 15.19 -23.16
CA PHE A 175 1.43 16.37 -22.97
C PHE A 175 2.28 17.57 -22.51
N PRO A 176 3.22 18.06 -23.35
CA PRO A 176 4.17 19.11 -22.97
C PRO A 176 3.49 20.46 -22.68
N HIS A 177 2.23 20.62 -23.03
CA HIS A 177 1.43 21.81 -22.76
C HIS A 177 0.86 21.86 -21.35
N LEU A 178 0.94 20.76 -20.58
CA LEU A 178 0.44 20.68 -19.20
C LEU A 178 1.51 21.09 -18.19
N VAL A 179 1.07 21.57 -17.05
CA VAL A 179 1.92 21.89 -15.88
C VAL A 179 1.84 20.70 -14.91
N ILE A 180 2.97 20.06 -14.64
CA ILE A 180 3.00 18.92 -13.73
C ILE A 180 3.51 19.36 -12.37
N GLU A 181 2.67 19.24 -11.35
CA GLU A 181 2.91 19.70 -9.99
C GLU A 181 2.97 18.51 -8.98
N PRO A 182 3.80 18.60 -7.92
CA PRO A 182 3.84 17.61 -6.88
C PRO A 182 2.53 17.47 -6.12
N LEU A 183 1.99 16.26 -6.04
CA LEU A 183 0.76 15.93 -5.30
C LEU A 183 1.10 15.06 -4.07
N ARG A 184 1.02 15.64 -2.86
CA ARG A 184 1.38 15.00 -1.59
C ARG A 184 0.16 14.70 -0.71
N GLY A 185 0.37 13.80 0.26
CA GLY A 185 -0.64 13.32 1.20
C GLY A 185 -1.08 11.88 0.91
N ASN A 186 -1.97 11.35 1.76
CA ASN A 186 -2.65 10.09 1.50
C ASN A 186 -3.70 10.26 0.38
N LEU A 187 -4.44 9.21 0.06
CA LEU A 187 -5.39 9.24 -1.06
C LEU A 187 -6.52 10.26 -0.82
N ASP A 188 -7.07 10.31 0.39
CA ASP A 188 -8.16 11.25 0.74
C ASP A 188 -7.67 12.70 0.66
N THR A 189 -6.47 12.99 1.15
CA THR A 189 -5.84 14.32 1.04
C THR A 189 -5.69 14.75 -0.42
N ARG A 190 -5.26 13.83 -1.31
CA ARG A 190 -5.07 14.10 -2.74
C ARG A 190 -6.40 14.34 -3.45
N MET A 191 -7.41 13.53 -3.15
CA MET A 191 -8.77 13.73 -3.66
C MET A 191 -9.34 15.07 -3.21
N GLY A 192 -9.17 15.41 -1.92
CA GLY A 192 -9.62 16.69 -1.40
C GLY A 192 -8.93 17.89 -2.05
N LYS A 193 -7.64 17.79 -2.43
CA LYS A 193 -6.95 18.86 -3.19
C LYS A 193 -7.55 19.04 -4.58
N LEU A 194 -7.88 17.95 -5.28
CA LEU A 194 -8.59 18.01 -6.55
C LEU A 194 -9.97 18.65 -6.39
N ASP A 195 -10.72 18.24 -5.36
CA ASP A 195 -12.09 18.71 -5.11
C ASP A 195 -12.14 20.21 -4.72
N ARG A 196 -11.05 20.74 -4.17
CA ARG A 196 -10.88 22.20 -3.94
C ARG A 196 -10.37 22.97 -5.15
N GLY A 197 -10.14 22.30 -6.31
CA GLY A 197 -9.67 22.94 -7.53
C GLY A 197 -8.19 23.33 -7.53
N GLU A 198 -7.38 22.78 -6.59
CA GLU A 198 -5.92 23.02 -6.59
C GLU A 198 -5.24 22.39 -7.83
N TYR A 199 -5.88 21.41 -8.46
CA TYR A 199 -5.46 20.70 -9.68
C TYR A 199 -6.66 20.54 -10.60
N GLN A 200 -6.46 20.63 -11.92
CA GLN A 200 -7.47 20.27 -12.90
C GLN A 200 -7.63 18.76 -13.05
N ALA A 201 -6.54 18.03 -12.79
CA ALA A 201 -6.55 16.57 -12.75
C ALA A 201 -5.43 16.03 -11.85
N ILE A 202 -5.56 14.76 -11.45
CA ILE A 202 -4.53 14.05 -10.69
C ILE A 202 -4.36 12.63 -11.24
N ILE A 203 -3.14 12.08 -11.15
CA ILE A 203 -2.87 10.70 -11.55
C ILE A 203 -2.58 9.86 -10.32
N LEU A 204 -3.43 8.87 -10.11
CA LEU A 204 -3.38 7.95 -8.97
C LEU A 204 -3.18 6.49 -9.43
N ALA A 205 -3.01 5.56 -8.49
CA ALA A 205 -3.08 4.14 -8.75
C ALA A 205 -4.55 3.70 -8.71
N ALA A 206 -5.04 3.04 -9.77
CA ALA A 206 -6.40 2.53 -9.84
C ALA A 206 -6.74 1.62 -8.65
N ALA A 207 -5.79 0.76 -8.24
CA ALA A 207 -5.92 -0.10 -7.07
C ALA A 207 -6.34 0.65 -5.78
N GLY A 208 -5.76 1.84 -5.53
CA GLY A 208 -6.11 2.61 -4.34
C GLY A 208 -7.54 3.14 -4.37
N LEU A 209 -8.00 3.59 -5.53
CA LEU A 209 -9.36 4.09 -5.72
C LEU A 209 -10.37 2.95 -5.58
N LYS A 210 -10.14 1.81 -6.22
CA LYS A 210 -11.00 0.63 -6.15
C LYS A 210 -11.15 0.13 -4.71
N ARG A 211 -10.04 -0.04 -3.99
CA ARG A 211 -10.06 -0.49 -2.59
C ARG A 211 -10.86 0.41 -1.66
N LEU A 212 -10.96 1.68 -1.97
CA LEU A 212 -11.74 2.65 -1.19
C LEU A 212 -13.14 2.93 -1.74
N GLY A 213 -13.61 2.16 -2.76
CA GLY A 213 -14.91 2.35 -3.39
C GLY A 213 -15.02 3.67 -4.15
N LEU A 214 -13.90 4.16 -4.70
CA LEU A 214 -13.82 5.41 -5.44
C LEU A 214 -13.60 5.20 -6.95
N GLU A 215 -13.87 4.02 -7.47
CA GLU A 215 -13.72 3.68 -8.89
C GLU A 215 -14.55 4.57 -9.81
N ALA A 216 -15.72 5.05 -9.36
CA ALA A 216 -16.56 5.99 -10.10
C ALA A 216 -15.88 7.35 -10.38
N ARG A 217 -14.78 7.66 -9.68
CA ARG A 217 -13.95 8.87 -9.89
C ARG A 217 -12.90 8.69 -11.01
N ILE A 218 -12.69 7.47 -11.48
CA ILE A 218 -11.76 7.16 -12.60
C ILE A 218 -12.48 7.50 -13.91
N LYS A 219 -11.77 8.25 -14.77
CA LYS A 219 -12.22 8.62 -16.10
C LYS A 219 -11.58 7.76 -17.17
#